data_8af2c1a89c8891e0bc00c7226b87fd40
#
_entry.id   8af2c1a89c8891e0bc00c7226b87fd40
#
_cell.length_a   1.000
_cell.length_b   1.000
_cell.length_c   1.000
_cell.angle_alpha   90.00
_cell.angle_beta   90.00
_cell.angle_gamma   90.00
#
_symmetry.space_group_name_H-M   'P 1'
#
loop_
_entity.id
_entity.type
_entity.pdbx_description
1 polymer ?
#
loop_
_entity_poly.entity_id
_entity_poly.type
_entity_poly.pdbx_seq_one_letter_code
_entity_poly.pdbx_strand_id
1 'polypeptide(L)'
;MNNLLGTMLLVAVSFASLAPQAASAQQGAPAGQSAPVVVAPPDSFFEKFSDNDREAARAFYKKVLDVNGLTVAASGDVDNEALRRTHEIVARMLAGRPDILAEMAKHGTRLIIIGKDQVYTDMPEYRNDSNPQYQNERVRGTGGLGVTSFGEENLLNLAGDRYDDESIGVHEFCHTIDAALRRIDPGWRQRLNDTYRKAMDKGLWKYAYAASNPGEYWAEICQSYFDCNRVNNWNHNAVGTREQLKHYDPDGYELVKTTFRLTPEQDWRYRPLRAQPSVVPPPAKFKIDPYYTKFTYAREFPVVGSEHVSDEAMLKANDTVRKLFAYRHDILKAMIGEGVRLVVLGRTEKLTGLPELKSSRATGASDELRWLDYTPELKLMVVPEENVLSLPGDSFAGESSVVAVFARGLHRVTASRAVDAEFDKRRQKQQYELRVKRLDVEFDQRLQKLFDGAMAKGLWKGTPAARDRVEYWAAGVLAYFDAAGTGFPPDGVDRPVTTRESLKAYDPDLYALVDETMAYREHVDWRYNQASR
;
A
#
# COMPACT_ATOMS: atom_id res chain seq x y z
N MET A 1 -41.88 6.76 -67.47
CA MET A 1 -41.82 8.23 -67.42
C MET A 1 -41.59 8.65 -65.98
N ASN A 2 -40.60 9.48 -65.79
CA ASN A 2 -40.17 10.18 -64.64
C ASN A 2 -39.29 9.45 -63.58
N ASN A 3 -38.00 9.62 -63.83
CA ASN A 3 -36.87 9.49 -62.86
C ASN A 3 -36.99 10.50 -61.71
N LEU A 4 -36.68 10.08 -60.50
CA LEU A 4 -36.25 10.95 -59.47
C LEU A 4 -35.01 10.31 -58.76
N LEU A 5 -33.86 10.80 -59.15
CA LEU A 5 -32.59 10.60 -58.43
C LEU A 5 -32.64 11.35 -57.07
N GLY A 6 -32.54 10.62 -56.01
CA GLY A 6 -32.31 11.17 -54.68
C GLY A 6 -30.81 11.15 -54.35
N THR A 7 -30.22 12.32 -54.30
CA THR A 7 -28.82 12.57 -53.93
C THR A 7 -28.63 12.32 -52.44
N MET A 8 -27.83 11.29 -52.07
CA MET A 8 -27.38 11.06 -50.69
C MET A 8 -26.22 12.00 -50.37
N LEU A 9 -26.45 12.93 -49.44
CA LEU A 9 -25.45 13.81 -48.88
C LEU A 9 -24.71 13.05 -47.77
N LEU A 10 -23.47 12.64 -48.02
CA LEU A 10 -22.58 12.12 -46.98
C LEU A 10 -22.08 13.28 -46.11
N VAL A 11 -22.58 13.37 -44.90
CA VAL A 11 -21.98 14.25 -43.87
C VAL A 11 -20.86 13.46 -43.19
N ALA A 12 -19.61 13.82 -43.50
CA ALA A 12 -18.45 13.34 -42.79
C ALA A 12 -18.36 14.06 -41.43
N VAL A 13 -18.69 13.37 -40.36
CA VAL A 13 -18.46 13.85 -39.01
C VAL A 13 -17.02 13.50 -38.64
N SER A 14 -16.15 14.51 -38.65
CA SER A 14 -14.79 14.40 -38.14
C SER A 14 -14.84 14.35 -36.60
N PHE A 15 -14.59 13.19 -36.01
CA PHE A 15 -14.30 13.08 -34.59
C PHE A 15 -12.89 13.58 -34.34
N ALA A 16 -12.78 14.81 -33.88
CA ALA A 16 -11.54 15.29 -33.24
C ALA A 16 -11.40 14.60 -31.88
N SER A 17 -10.41 13.76 -31.76
CA SER A 17 -10.00 13.16 -30.48
C SER A 17 -9.45 14.26 -29.57
N LEU A 18 -10.27 14.71 -28.63
CA LEU A 18 -9.82 15.50 -27.49
C LEU A 18 -9.13 14.54 -26.51
N ALA A 19 -7.80 14.49 -26.60
CA ALA A 19 -6.99 13.96 -25.51
C ALA A 19 -7.21 14.84 -24.26
N PRO A 20 -7.44 14.27 -23.07
CA PRO A 20 -7.48 15.07 -21.87
C PRO A 20 -6.06 15.56 -21.56
N GLN A 21 -5.78 16.82 -21.82
CA GLN A 21 -4.65 17.50 -21.22
C GLN A 21 -4.87 17.52 -19.71
N ALA A 22 -4.12 16.69 -18.98
CA ALA A 22 -3.94 16.83 -17.55
C ALA A 22 -3.20 18.14 -17.29
N ALA A 23 -3.97 19.20 -17.05
CA ALA A 23 -3.43 20.43 -16.51
C ALA A 23 -3.01 20.16 -15.07
N SER A 24 -1.73 19.88 -14.85
CA SER A 24 -1.09 19.99 -13.54
C SER A 24 -1.04 21.49 -13.18
N ALA A 25 -2.09 21.97 -12.55
CA ALA A 25 -2.02 23.25 -11.86
C ALA A 25 -1.13 23.05 -10.61
N GLN A 26 0.17 23.23 -10.76
CA GLN A 26 1.03 23.57 -9.64
C GLN A 26 0.45 24.86 -9.03
N GLN A 27 -0.13 24.76 -7.83
CA GLN A 27 -0.30 25.93 -6.99
C GLN A 27 1.11 26.37 -6.61
N GLY A 28 1.68 27.30 -7.39
CA GLY A 28 2.97 27.90 -7.15
C GLY A 28 3.00 28.51 -5.76
N ALA A 29 4.17 28.44 -5.12
CA ALA A 29 4.49 29.27 -3.96
C ALA A 29 4.11 30.74 -4.30
N PRO A 30 3.65 31.52 -3.30
CA PRO A 30 3.33 32.92 -3.53
C PRO A 30 4.54 33.60 -4.18
N ALA A 31 4.30 34.27 -5.29
CA ALA A 31 5.33 34.94 -6.08
C ALA A 31 6.13 35.89 -5.18
N GLY A 32 7.42 35.58 -4.95
CA GLY A 32 8.35 36.47 -4.22
C GLY A 32 9.14 35.82 -3.08
N GLN A 33 8.89 34.59 -2.65
CA GLN A 33 9.74 33.92 -1.66
C GLN A 33 10.74 32.98 -2.37
N SER A 34 12.04 33.21 -2.16
CA SER A 34 13.08 32.27 -2.59
C SER A 34 12.84 30.90 -1.94
N ALA A 35 13.07 29.83 -2.71
CA ALA A 35 12.94 28.48 -2.18
C ALA A 35 13.79 28.30 -0.90
N PRO A 36 13.29 27.59 0.14
CA PRO A 36 14.04 27.36 1.36
C PRO A 36 15.42 26.74 1.07
N VAL A 37 16.46 27.29 1.67
CA VAL A 37 17.85 26.93 1.35
C VAL A 37 18.32 25.81 2.27
N VAL A 38 18.76 24.71 1.68
CA VAL A 38 19.43 23.63 2.37
C VAL A 38 20.92 23.99 2.53
N VAL A 39 21.43 23.92 3.75
CA VAL A 39 22.83 24.28 4.08
C VAL A 39 23.51 23.15 4.86
N ALA A 40 24.82 23.25 5.02
CA ALA A 40 25.55 22.39 5.94
C ALA A 40 25.15 22.71 7.40
N PRO A 41 25.10 21.70 8.30
CA PRO A 41 24.75 21.93 9.69
C PRO A 41 25.78 22.84 10.38
N PRO A 42 25.35 23.93 11.05
CA PRO A 42 26.24 24.76 11.85
C PRO A 42 26.65 24.02 13.14
N ASP A 43 27.73 24.45 13.80
CA ASP A 43 28.20 23.84 15.05
C ASP A 43 27.13 23.82 16.15
N SER A 44 26.33 24.88 16.24
CA SER A 44 25.22 24.98 17.18
C SER A 44 24.13 23.89 17.01
N PHE A 45 24.01 23.30 15.82
CA PHE A 45 23.14 22.16 15.60
C PHE A 45 23.64 20.95 16.40
N PHE A 46 24.96 20.70 16.41
CA PHE A 46 25.55 19.55 17.07
C PHE A 46 25.65 19.72 18.58
N GLU A 47 25.63 20.94 19.11
CA GLU A 47 25.57 21.22 20.55
C GLU A 47 24.27 20.71 21.21
N LYS A 48 23.21 20.47 20.40
CA LYS A 48 21.95 19.91 20.89
C LYS A 48 22.00 18.40 21.16
N PHE A 49 23.07 17.72 20.78
CA PHE A 49 23.29 16.30 21.04
C PHE A 49 24.09 16.08 22.33
N SER A 50 23.84 14.94 22.99
CA SER A 50 24.67 14.50 24.08
C SER A 50 26.13 14.32 23.61
N ASP A 51 27.09 14.40 24.52
CA ASP A 51 28.51 14.23 24.16
C ASP A 51 28.76 12.87 23.48
N ASN A 52 28.06 11.83 23.92
CA ASN A 52 28.15 10.48 23.36
C ASN A 52 27.57 10.39 21.95
N ASP A 53 26.62 11.25 21.57
CA ASP A 53 25.92 11.20 20.28
C ASP A 53 26.46 12.23 19.29
N ARG A 54 27.19 13.23 19.77
CA ARG A 54 27.65 14.38 18.96
C ARG A 54 28.56 13.97 17.81
N GLU A 55 29.49 13.04 18.06
CA GLU A 55 30.39 12.55 17.01
C GLU A 55 29.62 11.79 15.94
N ALA A 56 28.73 10.88 16.35
CA ALA A 56 27.87 10.15 15.42
C ALA A 56 26.98 11.11 14.61
N ALA A 57 26.43 12.14 15.24
CA ALA A 57 25.62 13.16 14.58
C ALA A 57 26.46 13.96 13.55
N ARG A 58 27.70 14.35 13.87
CA ARG A 58 28.61 15.02 12.92
C ARG A 58 29.00 14.13 11.76
N ALA A 59 29.18 12.85 12.00
CA ALA A 59 29.46 11.87 10.95
C ALA A 59 28.27 11.71 9.99
N PHE A 60 27.04 11.71 10.51
CA PHE A 60 25.83 11.39 9.77
C PHE A 60 25.18 12.62 9.08
N TYR A 61 24.87 13.70 9.84
CA TYR A 61 24.14 14.84 9.32
C TYR A 61 25.03 15.75 8.47
N LYS A 62 24.63 15.96 7.21
CA LYS A 62 25.34 16.82 6.24
C LYS A 62 24.49 17.94 5.69
N LYS A 63 23.18 17.88 5.93
CA LYS A 63 22.19 18.84 5.40
C LYS A 63 21.24 19.27 6.50
N VAL A 64 20.95 20.57 6.56
CA VAL A 64 19.89 21.11 7.39
C VAL A 64 19.11 22.17 6.62
N LEU A 65 17.85 22.36 7.05
CA LEU A 65 16.97 23.42 6.58
C LEU A 65 16.18 23.93 7.79
N ASP A 66 16.09 25.26 7.93
CA ASP A 66 15.32 25.87 9.02
C ASP A 66 13.85 26.07 8.61
N VAL A 67 12.94 25.76 9.51
CA VAL A 67 11.51 26.03 9.39
C VAL A 67 11.07 26.85 10.59
N ASN A 68 11.28 28.18 10.53
CA ASN A 68 10.91 29.11 11.61
C ASN A 68 11.43 28.68 12.99
N GLY A 69 12.69 28.28 13.07
CA GLY A 69 13.35 27.82 14.30
C GLY A 69 13.32 26.31 14.54
N LEU A 70 12.56 25.54 13.77
CA LEU A 70 12.70 24.08 13.74
C LEU A 70 13.76 23.66 12.72
N THR A 71 14.61 22.72 13.10
CA THR A 71 15.63 22.20 12.19
C THR A 71 15.14 20.91 11.55
N VAL A 72 15.11 20.88 10.22
CA VAL A 72 15.03 19.66 9.41
C VAL A 72 16.45 19.21 9.10
N ALA A 73 16.82 17.96 9.41
CA ALA A 73 18.16 17.44 9.21
C ALA A 73 18.18 16.12 8.45
N ALA A 74 19.24 15.92 7.65
CA ALA A 74 19.39 14.70 6.85
C ALA A 74 20.85 14.37 6.59
N SER A 75 21.11 13.11 6.18
CA SER A 75 22.42 12.68 5.65
C SER A 75 22.73 13.34 4.30
N GLY A 76 23.94 13.16 3.81
CA GLY A 76 24.38 13.66 2.51
C GLY A 76 23.61 13.06 1.33
N ASP A 77 23.14 11.82 1.46
CA ASP A 77 22.50 11.03 0.40
C ASP A 77 21.02 11.37 0.19
N VAL A 78 20.37 12.00 1.16
CA VAL A 78 18.96 12.43 1.07
C VAL A 78 18.83 13.58 0.08
N ASP A 79 17.81 13.52 -0.79
CA ASP A 79 17.53 14.60 -1.73
C ASP A 79 17.11 15.89 -1.00
N ASN A 80 17.62 17.01 -1.46
CA ASN A 80 17.26 18.34 -0.90
C ASN A 80 15.75 18.62 -0.98
N GLU A 81 15.07 18.04 -1.95
CA GLU A 81 13.63 18.20 -2.10
C GLU A 81 12.84 17.57 -0.94
N ALA A 82 13.35 16.48 -0.32
CA ALA A 82 12.74 15.92 0.86
C ALA A 82 12.77 16.88 2.06
N LEU A 83 13.86 17.65 2.23
CA LEU A 83 13.93 18.69 3.26
C LEU A 83 12.93 19.84 2.95
N ARG A 84 12.83 20.25 1.68
CA ARG A 84 11.87 21.29 1.26
C ARG A 84 10.42 20.83 1.42
N ARG A 85 10.15 19.58 1.12
CA ARG A 85 8.82 18.97 1.33
C ARG A 85 8.43 18.96 2.80
N THR A 86 9.37 18.58 3.68
CA THR A 86 9.17 18.66 5.12
C THR A 86 8.91 20.08 5.59
N HIS A 87 9.67 21.07 5.07
CA HIS A 87 9.42 22.48 5.33
C HIS A 87 8.01 22.88 4.92
N GLU A 88 7.56 22.52 3.73
CA GLU A 88 6.21 22.82 3.24
C GLU A 88 5.14 22.26 4.17
N ILE A 89 5.22 20.97 4.54
CA ILE A 89 4.27 20.34 5.46
C ILE A 89 4.15 21.13 6.75
N VAL A 90 5.28 21.42 7.40
CA VAL A 90 5.31 22.14 8.68
C VAL A 90 4.76 23.54 8.55
N ALA A 91 5.24 24.31 7.57
CA ALA A 91 4.85 25.70 7.36
C ALA A 91 3.36 25.83 7.00
N ARG A 92 2.83 24.92 6.19
CA ARG A 92 1.42 24.93 5.78
C ARG A 92 0.48 24.47 6.89
N MET A 93 0.81 23.38 7.56
CA MET A 93 -0.03 22.88 8.65
C MET A 93 -0.10 23.85 9.82
N LEU A 94 1.00 24.49 10.19
CA LEU A 94 1.06 25.41 11.33
C LEU A 94 0.92 26.90 10.97
N ALA A 95 0.48 27.22 9.76
CA ALA A 95 0.29 28.61 9.33
C ALA A 95 -0.67 29.40 10.27
N GLY A 96 -1.68 28.76 10.83
CA GLY A 96 -2.61 29.34 11.83
C GLY A 96 -2.17 29.15 13.29
N ARG A 97 -1.01 28.52 13.55
CA ARG A 97 -0.57 28.10 14.90
C ARG A 97 0.92 28.35 15.16
N PRO A 98 1.37 29.61 15.09
CA PRO A 98 2.75 29.96 15.42
C PRO A 98 3.14 29.65 16.88
N ASP A 99 2.15 29.57 17.78
CA ASP A 99 2.34 29.18 19.17
C ASP A 99 2.83 27.71 19.33
N ILE A 100 2.28 26.78 18.54
CA ILE A 100 2.73 25.38 18.52
C ILE A 100 4.17 25.31 17.99
N LEU A 101 4.45 26.01 16.89
CA LEU A 101 5.77 26.04 16.29
C LEU A 101 6.82 26.60 17.26
N ALA A 102 6.48 27.68 17.98
CA ALA A 102 7.34 28.28 18.98
C ALA A 102 7.62 27.32 20.15
N GLU A 103 6.62 26.57 20.62
CA GLU A 103 6.84 25.56 21.69
C GLU A 103 7.76 24.43 21.22
N MET A 104 7.58 23.94 19.98
CA MET A 104 8.46 22.93 19.40
C MET A 104 9.92 23.45 19.30
N ALA A 105 10.10 24.68 18.79
CA ALA A 105 11.41 25.30 18.68
C ALA A 105 12.06 25.50 20.06
N LYS A 106 11.30 25.99 21.05
CA LYS A 106 11.74 26.12 22.44
C LYS A 106 12.17 24.79 23.06
N HIS A 107 11.48 23.71 22.70
CA HIS A 107 11.83 22.36 23.17
C HIS A 107 13.05 21.77 22.47
N GLY A 108 13.52 22.38 21.39
CA GLY A 108 14.62 21.88 20.58
C GLY A 108 14.23 20.71 19.67
N THR A 109 12.96 20.65 19.29
CA THR A 109 12.44 19.60 18.39
C THR A 109 13.25 19.57 17.09
N ARG A 110 13.67 18.38 16.68
CA ARG A 110 14.33 18.12 15.40
C ARG A 110 13.45 17.26 14.52
N LEU A 111 13.39 17.62 13.25
CA LEU A 111 12.75 16.83 12.21
C LEU A 111 13.85 16.17 11.38
N ILE A 112 13.88 14.85 11.32
CA ILE A 112 14.96 14.11 10.65
C ILE A 112 14.40 13.27 9.50
N ILE A 113 15.18 13.14 8.43
CA ILE A 113 14.76 12.37 7.26
C ILE A 113 15.59 11.10 7.17
N ILE A 114 14.90 9.96 7.15
CA ILE A 114 15.49 8.64 6.89
C ILE A 114 15.58 8.50 5.37
N GLY A 115 16.78 8.40 4.82
CA GLY A 115 16.99 8.25 3.39
C GLY A 115 16.33 6.98 2.83
N LYS A 116 15.96 7.01 1.55
CA LYS A 116 15.28 5.88 0.88
C LYS A 116 16.05 4.56 0.94
N ASP A 117 17.38 4.63 1.00
CA ASP A 117 18.29 3.48 1.10
C ASP A 117 18.84 3.26 2.52
N GLN A 118 18.35 4.04 3.50
CA GLN A 118 18.71 3.94 4.92
C GLN A 118 17.63 3.18 5.71
N VAL A 119 18.03 2.69 6.88
CA VAL A 119 17.11 2.08 7.85
C VAL A 119 17.00 2.93 9.10
N TYR A 120 16.01 2.66 9.93
CA TYR A 120 15.71 3.45 11.14
C TYR A 120 16.92 3.62 12.08
N THR A 121 17.68 2.56 12.31
CA THR A 121 18.84 2.60 13.23
C THR A 121 20.12 3.18 12.63
N ASP A 122 20.11 3.60 11.36
CA ASP A 122 21.22 4.40 10.81
C ASP A 122 21.23 5.81 11.39
N MET A 123 20.07 6.29 11.88
CA MET A 123 19.98 7.61 12.53
C MET A 123 20.69 7.62 13.87
N PRO A 124 21.50 8.66 14.17
CA PRO A 124 22.21 8.77 15.46
C PRO A 124 21.30 8.63 16.68
N GLU A 125 20.09 9.14 16.60
CA GLU A 125 19.10 9.10 17.70
C GLU A 125 18.55 7.69 17.97
N TYR A 126 18.59 6.80 16.99
CA TYR A 126 17.95 5.47 17.05
C TYR A 126 18.94 4.30 16.98
N ARG A 127 20.26 4.58 16.85
CA ARG A 127 21.29 3.55 16.64
C ARG A 127 21.39 2.52 17.77
N ASN A 128 20.92 2.88 18.97
CA ASN A 128 20.92 2.02 20.16
C ASN A 128 19.54 1.46 20.48
N ASP A 129 18.63 1.38 19.51
CA ASP A 129 17.30 0.80 19.72
C ASP A 129 17.41 -0.65 20.22
N SER A 130 16.55 -1.03 21.16
CA SER A 130 16.57 -2.35 21.79
C SER A 130 16.08 -3.48 20.88
N ASN A 131 15.41 -3.16 19.77
CA ASN A 131 14.92 -4.12 18.78
C ASN A 131 15.19 -3.63 17.35
N PRO A 132 16.47 -3.53 16.95
CA PRO A 132 16.87 -2.89 15.71
C PRO A 132 16.31 -3.60 14.46
N GLN A 133 16.27 -4.92 14.46
CA GLN A 133 15.74 -5.68 13.31
C GLN A 133 14.27 -5.33 13.06
N TYR A 134 13.45 -5.36 14.09
CA TYR A 134 12.05 -5.02 14.01
C TYR A 134 11.82 -3.59 13.51
N GLN A 135 12.55 -2.62 14.11
CA GLN A 135 12.41 -1.21 13.72
C GLN A 135 12.85 -0.96 12.28
N ASN A 136 13.98 -1.54 11.86
CA ASN A 136 14.51 -1.37 10.51
C ASN A 136 13.59 -1.96 9.43
N GLU A 137 12.90 -3.03 9.73
CA GLU A 137 11.94 -3.66 8.79
C GLU A 137 10.64 -2.87 8.67
N ARG A 138 10.25 -2.10 9.71
CA ARG A 138 8.88 -1.59 9.82
C ARG A 138 8.75 -0.08 9.88
N VAL A 139 9.72 0.61 10.45
CA VAL A 139 9.58 2.03 10.77
C VAL A 139 10.23 2.89 9.70
N ARG A 140 9.42 3.77 9.11
CA ARG A 140 9.85 4.81 8.18
C ARG A 140 9.47 6.21 8.65
N GLY A 141 8.99 6.32 9.88
CA GLY A 141 8.65 7.57 10.56
C GLY A 141 8.31 7.32 12.01
N THR A 142 8.54 8.31 12.85
CA THR A 142 8.11 8.35 14.25
C THR A 142 7.84 9.79 14.66
N GLY A 143 6.78 10.01 15.46
CA GLY A 143 6.39 11.32 15.93
C GLY A 143 6.70 11.52 17.42
N GLY A 144 7.18 12.71 17.78
CA GLY A 144 7.45 13.09 19.16
C GLY A 144 8.08 14.47 19.28
N LEU A 145 7.90 15.09 20.45
CA LEU A 145 8.34 16.47 20.64
C LEU A 145 9.88 16.65 20.62
N GLY A 146 10.66 15.61 20.96
CA GLY A 146 12.11 15.70 20.88
C GLY A 146 12.64 15.51 19.47
N VAL A 147 12.23 14.41 18.84
CA VAL A 147 12.63 14.05 17.48
C VAL A 147 11.42 13.48 16.74
N THR A 148 11.25 13.92 15.51
CA THR A 148 10.25 13.39 14.58
C THR A 148 10.98 12.97 13.31
N SER A 149 10.71 11.77 12.81
CA SER A 149 11.35 11.25 11.62
C SER A 149 10.36 10.96 10.49
N PHE A 150 10.84 11.06 9.24
CA PHE A 150 10.08 10.84 8.03
C PHE A 150 10.91 10.05 7.02
N GLY A 151 10.27 9.15 6.26
CA GLY A 151 10.92 8.46 5.15
C GLY A 151 11.02 9.37 3.91
N GLU A 152 12.21 9.47 3.32
CA GLU A 152 12.44 10.22 2.07
C GLU A 152 11.52 9.76 0.96
N GLU A 153 11.35 8.44 0.81
CA GLU A 153 10.52 7.85 -0.23
C GLU A 153 9.05 8.26 -0.12
N ASN A 154 8.52 8.45 1.10
CA ASN A 154 7.15 8.89 1.32
C ASN A 154 7.00 10.40 1.08
N LEU A 155 7.96 11.21 1.54
CA LEU A 155 7.96 12.65 1.30
C LEU A 155 7.97 12.99 -0.20
N LEU A 156 8.71 12.20 -1.00
CA LEU A 156 8.91 12.41 -2.43
C LEU A 156 8.04 11.52 -3.32
N ASN A 157 7.15 10.72 -2.73
CA ASN A 157 6.32 9.75 -3.45
C ASN A 157 7.13 8.84 -4.39
N LEU A 158 8.25 8.30 -3.91
CA LEU A 158 9.07 7.41 -4.71
C LEU A 158 8.43 6.02 -4.85
N ALA A 159 8.74 5.33 -5.93
CA ALA A 159 8.17 4.00 -6.21
C ALA A 159 8.45 2.94 -5.14
N GLY A 160 9.47 3.15 -4.29
CA GLY A 160 9.81 2.28 -3.16
C GLY A 160 9.06 2.59 -1.86
N ASP A 161 8.12 3.54 -1.87
CA ASP A 161 7.35 3.91 -0.71
C ASP A 161 6.33 2.83 -0.35
N ARG A 162 6.44 2.29 0.87
CA ARG A 162 5.49 1.30 1.39
C ARG A 162 4.15 1.91 1.83
N TYR A 163 4.14 3.22 2.01
CA TYR A 163 2.97 4.01 2.40
C TYR A 163 2.49 4.88 1.24
N ASP A 164 2.58 4.35 0.03
CA ASP A 164 2.34 5.06 -1.23
C ASP A 164 0.95 5.72 -1.36
N ASP A 165 0.02 5.37 -0.50
CA ASP A 165 -1.34 5.89 -0.47
C ASP A 165 -1.65 6.73 0.79
N GLU A 166 -0.63 7.06 1.62
CA GLU A 166 -0.77 8.00 2.74
C GLU A 166 0.49 8.85 2.95
N SER A 167 0.36 9.99 3.65
CA SER A 167 1.50 10.79 4.06
C SER A 167 1.89 10.46 5.51
N ILE A 168 2.94 9.67 5.66
CA ILE A 168 3.53 9.40 6.98
C ILE A 168 4.12 10.69 7.57
N GLY A 169 4.62 11.61 6.73
CA GLY A 169 5.09 12.91 7.18
C GLY A 169 4.03 13.71 7.92
N VAL A 170 2.79 13.74 7.43
CA VAL A 170 1.66 14.38 8.11
C VAL A 170 1.28 13.61 9.37
N HIS A 171 1.23 12.28 9.31
CA HIS A 171 0.87 11.41 10.45
C HIS A 171 1.80 11.65 11.65
N GLU A 172 3.10 11.48 11.45
CA GLU A 172 4.09 11.60 12.52
C GLU A 172 4.22 13.03 13.04
N PHE A 173 4.06 14.02 12.16
CA PHE A 173 4.05 15.41 12.59
C PHE A 173 2.82 15.74 13.44
N CYS A 174 1.67 15.09 13.24
CA CYS A 174 0.51 15.23 14.10
C CYS A 174 0.74 14.70 15.52
N HIS A 175 1.51 13.63 15.71
CA HIS A 175 1.94 13.21 17.05
C HIS A 175 2.83 14.25 17.72
N THR A 176 3.70 14.91 16.97
CA THR A 176 4.53 16.00 17.46
C THR A 176 3.70 17.22 17.87
N ILE A 177 2.69 17.55 17.07
CA ILE A 177 1.69 18.60 17.36
C ILE A 177 0.93 18.27 18.65
N ASP A 178 0.41 17.03 18.80
CA ASP A 178 -0.26 16.58 20.03
C ASP A 178 0.65 16.77 21.26
N ALA A 179 1.92 16.38 21.15
CA ALA A 179 2.88 16.51 22.25
C ALA A 179 3.14 17.98 22.61
N ALA A 180 3.24 18.89 21.63
CA ALA A 180 3.39 20.32 21.88
C ALA A 180 2.11 20.93 22.49
N LEU A 181 0.93 20.57 21.98
CA LEU A 181 -0.36 21.04 22.49
C LEU A 181 -0.58 20.67 23.95
N ARG A 182 -0.14 19.49 24.38
CA ARG A 182 -0.22 19.08 25.80
C ARG A 182 0.54 20.01 26.75
N ARG A 183 1.50 20.78 26.24
CA ARG A 183 2.32 21.71 27.03
C ARG A 183 1.72 23.11 27.08
N ILE A 184 1.09 23.54 25.99
CA ILE A 184 0.61 24.94 25.88
C ILE A 184 -0.90 25.08 26.04
N ASP A 185 -1.65 23.99 26.01
CA ASP A 185 -3.11 23.98 26.10
C ASP A 185 -3.58 22.95 27.14
N PRO A 186 -3.84 23.37 28.39
CA PRO A 186 -4.24 22.45 29.46
C PRO A 186 -5.53 21.66 29.18
N GLY A 187 -6.41 22.17 28.32
CA GLY A 187 -7.67 21.51 27.94
C GLY A 187 -7.53 20.56 26.76
N TRP A 188 -6.42 20.56 26.07
CA TRP A 188 -6.24 19.80 24.83
C TRP A 188 -6.50 18.31 25.00
N ARG A 189 -5.83 17.69 25.98
CA ARG A 189 -5.95 16.24 26.20
C ARG A 189 -7.37 15.80 26.50
N GLN A 190 -8.10 16.60 27.26
CA GLN A 190 -9.51 16.33 27.57
C GLN A 190 -10.37 16.38 26.30
N ARG A 191 -10.23 17.44 25.49
CA ARG A 191 -10.98 17.57 24.23
C ARG A 191 -10.70 16.41 23.27
N LEU A 192 -9.45 16.04 23.09
CA LEU A 192 -9.08 14.91 22.22
C LEU A 192 -9.69 13.59 22.72
N ASN A 193 -9.56 13.30 24.03
CA ASN A 193 -10.11 12.09 24.61
C ASN A 193 -11.63 12.04 24.53
N ASP A 194 -12.30 13.16 24.73
CA ASP A 194 -13.76 13.23 24.67
C ASP A 194 -14.28 13.03 23.24
N THR A 195 -13.60 13.65 22.26
CA THR A 195 -13.94 13.47 20.85
C THR A 195 -13.70 12.02 20.41
N TYR A 196 -12.56 11.43 20.77
CA TYR A 196 -12.28 10.03 20.52
C TYR A 196 -13.34 9.09 21.12
N ARG A 197 -13.69 9.26 22.40
CA ARG A 197 -14.71 8.45 23.05
C ARG A 197 -16.06 8.56 22.36
N LYS A 198 -16.50 9.78 22.03
CA LYS A 198 -17.74 9.98 21.25
C LYS A 198 -17.75 9.25 19.92
N ALA A 199 -16.63 9.26 19.19
CA ALA A 199 -16.51 8.53 17.95
C ALA A 199 -16.61 7.02 18.17
N MET A 200 -15.95 6.48 19.20
CA MET A 200 -16.01 5.06 19.55
C MET A 200 -17.42 4.64 20.01
N ASP A 201 -18.08 5.44 20.83
CA ASP A 201 -19.45 5.18 21.32
C ASP A 201 -20.47 5.16 20.16
N LYS A 202 -20.27 5.98 19.14
CA LYS A 202 -21.05 5.97 17.90
C LYS A 202 -20.73 4.78 16.98
N GLY A 203 -19.73 3.96 17.31
CA GLY A 203 -19.26 2.85 16.48
C GLY A 203 -18.47 3.28 15.25
N LEU A 204 -18.01 4.55 15.20
CA LEU A 204 -17.14 5.05 14.12
C LEU A 204 -15.74 4.43 14.23
N TRP A 205 -15.01 4.41 13.12
CA TRP A 205 -13.64 3.91 13.02
C TRP A 205 -13.45 2.44 13.44
N LYS A 206 -14.55 1.69 13.57
CA LYS A 206 -14.49 0.27 13.93
C LYS A 206 -13.57 -0.48 12.98
N TYR A 207 -12.61 -1.21 13.55
CA TYR A 207 -11.56 -1.95 12.82
C TYR A 207 -10.55 -1.06 12.05
N ALA A 208 -10.62 0.26 12.18
CA ALA A 208 -9.60 1.16 11.63
C ALA A 208 -8.50 1.46 12.65
N TYR A 209 -7.32 1.86 12.14
CA TYR A 209 -6.17 2.22 12.98
C TYR A 209 -6.48 3.41 13.91
N ALA A 210 -7.31 4.33 13.45
CA ALA A 210 -7.85 5.43 14.25
C ALA A 210 -8.54 4.97 15.55
N ALA A 211 -9.05 3.74 15.62
CA ALA A 211 -9.66 3.23 16.84
C ALA A 211 -8.67 2.71 17.88
N SER A 212 -7.36 2.68 17.59
CA SER A 212 -6.33 2.08 18.46
C SER A 212 -6.14 2.84 19.76
N ASN A 213 -6.08 4.17 19.70
CA ASN A 213 -5.97 5.07 20.83
C ASN A 213 -6.20 6.52 20.39
N PRO A 214 -6.38 7.47 21.34
CA PRO A 214 -6.62 8.88 20.99
C PRO A 214 -5.50 9.54 20.18
N GLY A 215 -4.25 9.12 20.34
CA GLY A 215 -3.12 9.67 19.57
C GLY A 215 -3.18 9.26 18.10
N GLU A 216 -3.45 7.98 17.82
CA GLU A 216 -3.62 7.49 16.45
C GLU A 216 -4.89 8.07 15.81
N TYR A 217 -5.97 8.17 16.58
CA TYR A 217 -7.19 8.84 16.11
C TYR A 217 -6.90 10.28 15.65
N TRP A 218 -6.13 11.04 16.44
CA TRP A 218 -5.72 12.40 16.09
C TRP A 218 -4.94 12.44 14.78
N ALA A 219 -3.92 11.59 14.63
CA ALA A 219 -3.10 11.55 13.42
C ALA A 219 -3.92 11.18 12.18
N GLU A 220 -4.77 10.16 12.28
CA GLU A 220 -5.64 9.66 11.20
C GLU A 220 -6.67 10.70 10.72
N ILE A 221 -7.36 11.38 11.67
CA ILE A 221 -8.32 12.42 11.29
C ILE A 221 -7.61 13.66 10.71
N CYS A 222 -6.38 13.96 11.13
CA CYS A 222 -5.56 15.00 10.51
C CYS A 222 -5.16 14.63 9.08
N GLN A 223 -4.68 13.40 8.85
CA GLN A 223 -4.39 12.95 7.48
C GLN A 223 -5.62 13.06 6.58
N SER A 224 -6.79 12.63 7.06
CA SER A 224 -8.04 12.79 6.31
C SER A 224 -8.39 14.27 6.07
N TYR A 225 -8.19 15.14 7.08
CA TYR A 225 -8.44 16.58 6.94
C TYR A 225 -7.55 17.25 5.89
N PHE A 226 -6.31 16.78 5.73
CA PHE A 226 -5.36 17.27 4.73
C PHE A 226 -5.38 16.49 3.42
N ASP A 227 -6.37 15.61 3.20
CA ASP A 227 -6.57 14.78 1.99
C ASP A 227 -5.41 13.82 1.69
N CYS A 228 -4.79 13.27 2.71
CA CYS A 228 -3.63 12.39 2.56
C CYS A 228 -3.68 11.13 3.41
N ASN A 229 -4.88 10.69 3.81
CA ASN A 229 -5.03 9.43 4.53
C ASN A 229 -5.22 8.26 3.57
N ARG A 230 -4.72 7.11 3.96
CA ARG A 230 -4.95 5.82 3.31
C ARG A 230 -6.41 5.40 3.45
N VAL A 231 -6.93 4.70 2.45
CA VAL A 231 -8.31 4.23 2.45
C VAL A 231 -8.42 2.77 2.06
N ASN A 232 -9.51 2.13 2.53
CA ASN A 232 -9.95 0.82 2.07
C ASN A 232 -8.86 -0.26 2.09
N ASN A 233 -8.23 -0.44 3.24
CA ASN A 233 -7.32 -1.54 3.47
C ASN A 233 -7.66 -2.27 4.79
N TRP A 234 -6.74 -3.11 5.25
CA TRP A 234 -6.97 -3.96 6.43
C TRP A 234 -7.19 -3.19 7.74
N ASN A 235 -6.71 -1.96 7.86
CA ASN A 235 -6.82 -1.12 9.06
C ASN A 235 -7.26 0.32 8.78
N HIS A 236 -7.71 0.63 7.57
CA HIS A 236 -8.27 1.92 7.22
C HIS A 236 -9.64 1.72 6.54
N ASN A 237 -10.57 2.59 6.87
CA ASN A 237 -11.90 2.62 6.25
C ASN A 237 -11.90 3.50 4.98
N ALA A 238 -13.08 3.94 4.52
CA ALA A 238 -13.23 4.76 3.32
C ALA A 238 -12.93 6.25 3.53
N VAL A 239 -12.50 6.67 4.73
CA VAL A 239 -12.36 8.09 5.09
C VAL A 239 -10.93 8.56 4.86
N GLY A 240 -10.64 9.11 3.69
CA GLY A 240 -9.29 9.58 3.31
C GLY A 240 -9.22 11.05 2.94
N THR A 241 -10.37 11.73 2.86
CA THR A 241 -10.43 13.14 2.49
C THR A 241 -11.19 13.98 3.51
N ARG A 242 -10.99 15.29 3.48
CA ARG A 242 -11.65 16.25 4.36
C ARG A 242 -13.18 16.19 4.27
N GLU A 243 -13.71 16.07 3.07
CA GLU A 243 -15.16 16.00 2.88
C GLU A 243 -15.74 14.69 3.41
N GLN A 244 -15.03 13.59 3.22
CA GLN A 244 -15.42 12.30 3.81
C GLN A 244 -15.35 12.36 5.35
N LEU A 245 -14.26 12.93 5.93
CA LEU A 245 -14.15 13.12 7.38
C LEU A 245 -15.30 13.95 7.93
N LYS A 246 -15.59 15.10 7.29
CA LYS A 246 -16.67 16.00 7.71
C LYS A 246 -18.03 15.32 7.75
N HIS A 247 -18.28 14.42 6.81
CA HIS A 247 -19.52 13.67 6.74
C HIS A 247 -19.57 12.50 7.73
N TYR A 248 -18.45 11.77 7.86
CA TYR A 248 -18.38 10.55 8.65
C TYR A 248 -18.22 10.80 10.15
N ASP A 249 -17.29 11.71 10.51
CA ASP A 249 -16.96 12.10 11.88
C ASP A 249 -16.88 13.62 12.02
N PRO A 250 -18.05 14.30 12.07
CA PRO A 250 -18.10 15.75 12.16
C PRO A 250 -17.46 16.32 13.44
N ASP A 251 -17.50 15.58 14.56
CA ASP A 251 -16.83 16.00 15.81
C ASP A 251 -15.29 15.98 15.62
N GLY A 252 -14.76 14.94 14.99
CA GLY A 252 -13.35 14.85 14.63
C GLY A 252 -12.92 15.93 13.65
N TYR A 253 -13.74 16.18 12.62
CA TYR A 253 -13.50 17.28 11.68
C TYR A 253 -13.40 18.65 12.37
N GLU A 254 -14.34 18.99 13.26
CA GLU A 254 -14.32 20.27 13.99
C GLU A 254 -13.14 20.35 14.98
N LEU A 255 -12.73 19.23 15.59
CA LEU A 255 -11.53 19.19 16.42
C LEU A 255 -10.30 19.60 15.62
N VAL A 256 -10.10 19.02 14.42
CA VAL A 256 -8.95 19.35 13.57
C VAL A 256 -9.01 20.81 13.11
N LYS A 257 -10.14 21.23 12.54
CA LYS A 257 -10.36 22.58 12.03
C LYS A 257 -10.07 23.65 13.10
N THR A 258 -10.64 23.48 14.30
CA THR A 258 -10.46 24.43 15.41
C THR A 258 -9.07 24.40 16.02
N THR A 259 -8.35 23.29 15.86
CA THR A 259 -6.96 23.15 16.34
C THR A 259 -5.99 23.86 15.41
N PHE A 260 -6.08 23.67 14.09
CA PHE A 260 -5.15 24.29 13.13
C PHE A 260 -5.48 25.74 12.83
N ARG A 261 -6.72 26.20 12.95
CA ARG A 261 -7.16 27.60 12.77
C ARG A 261 -6.72 28.23 11.45
N LEU A 262 -6.64 27.46 10.39
CA LEU A 262 -6.27 27.96 9.06
C LEU A 262 -7.34 28.90 8.54
N THR A 263 -6.93 30.08 8.04
CA THR A 263 -7.82 30.98 7.29
C THR A 263 -8.08 30.40 5.89
N PRO A 264 -9.10 30.90 5.15
CA PRO A 264 -9.32 30.47 3.76
C PRO A 264 -8.08 30.63 2.86
N GLU A 265 -7.26 31.68 3.09
CA GLU A 265 -6.04 31.96 2.33
C GLU A 265 -4.88 31.02 2.71
N GLN A 266 -4.93 30.47 3.93
CA GLN A 266 -3.97 29.49 4.45
C GLN A 266 -4.42 28.05 4.20
N ASP A 267 -5.64 27.85 3.67
CA ASP A 267 -6.16 26.51 3.45
C ASP A 267 -5.24 25.70 2.55
N TRP A 268 -4.93 24.52 3.00
CA TRP A 268 -3.96 23.66 2.34
C TRP A 268 -4.45 22.22 2.31
N ARG A 269 -4.13 21.55 1.21
CA ARG A 269 -4.33 20.12 1.00
C ARG A 269 -3.01 19.51 0.57
N TYR A 270 -2.70 18.36 1.08
CA TYR A 270 -1.47 17.65 0.73
C TYR A 270 -1.46 17.31 -0.76
N ARG A 271 -0.40 17.73 -1.48
CA ARG A 271 -0.22 17.44 -2.91
C ARG A 271 1.27 17.29 -3.23
N PRO A 272 1.66 16.36 -4.10
CA PRO A 272 0.82 15.39 -4.80
C PRO A 272 0.18 14.45 -3.79
N LEU A 273 -1.07 14.07 -4.02
CA LEU A 273 -1.81 13.21 -3.08
C LEU A 273 -1.21 11.81 -3.01
N ARG A 274 -0.66 11.31 -4.11
CA ARG A 274 -0.05 9.98 -4.19
C ARG A 274 0.92 9.91 -5.35
N ALA A 275 1.98 9.11 -5.18
CA ALA A 275 2.74 8.63 -6.31
C ALA A 275 1.86 7.69 -7.12
N GLN A 276 1.88 7.84 -8.44
CA GLN A 276 1.39 6.76 -9.29
C GLN A 276 2.38 5.60 -9.20
N PRO A 277 1.89 4.34 -9.18
CA PRO A 277 2.79 3.21 -9.33
C PRO A 277 3.68 3.40 -10.56
N SER A 278 4.96 3.16 -10.41
CA SER A 278 5.94 3.29 -11.50
C SER A 278 6.84 2.08 -11.56
N VAL A 279 7.46 1.88 -12.73
CA VAL A 279 8.45 0.83 -12.94
C VAL A 279 9.83 1.47 -12.81
N VAL A 280 10.66 0.89 -11.94
CA VAL A 280 12.01 1.36 -11.63
C VAL A 280 12.99 0.19 -11.61
N PRO A 281 14.30 0.41 -11.65
CA PRO A 281 15.27 -0.64 -11.34
C PRO A 281 15.06 -1.20 -9.93
N PRO A 282 15.29 -2.52 -9.70
CA PRO A 282 15.16 -3.10 -8.38
C PRO A 282 16.06 -2.40 -7.35
N PRO A 283 15.50 -1.93 -6.20
CA PRO A 283 16.30 -1.32 -5.15
C PRO A 283 17.33 -2.32 -4.58
N ALA A 284 18.57 -1.87 -4.37
CA ALA A 284 19.71 -2.72 -3.96
C ALA A 284 19.44 -3.50 -2.66
N LYS A 285 18.65 -2.96 -1.75
CA LYS A 285 18.27 -3.61 -0.48
C LYS A 285 17.55 -4.95 -0.65
N PHE A 286 16.89 -5.20 -1.79
CA PHE A 286 16.18 -6.47 -2.04
C PHE A 286 17.08 -7.57 -2.57
N LYS A 287 18.33 -7.27 -2.95
CA LYS A 287 19.30 -8.23 -3.48
C LYS A 287 18.70 -9.13 -4.57
N ILE A 288 17.92 -8.53 -5.46
CA ILE A 288 17.27 -9.20 -6.58
C ILE A 288 18.34 -9.52 -7.63
N ASP A 289 18.23 -10.70 -8.28
CA ASP A 289 19.18 -11.10 -9.33
C ASP A 289 19.22 -10.05 -10.44
N PRO A 290 20.39 -9.67 -10.97
CA PRO A 290 20.56 -8.67 -12.04
C PRO A 290 19.80 -8.97 -13.34
N TYR A 291 19.36 -10.20 -13.53
CA TYR A 291 18.46 -10.57 -14.63
C TYR A 291 17.17 -9.72 -14.63
N TYR A 292 16.65 -9.39 -13.45
CA TYR A 292 15.48 -8.57 -13.29
C TYR A 292 15.88 -7.10 -13.27
N THR A 293 15.57 -6.38 -14.33
CA THR A 293 15.88 -4.96 -14.48
C THR A 293 14.70 -4.04 -14.16
N LYS A 294 13.50 -4.61 -14.04
CA LYS A 294 12.25 -3.89 -13.77
C LYS A 294 11.64 -4.34 -12.45
N PHE A 295 11.15 -3.35 -11.71
CA PHE A 295 10.60 -3.53 -10.38
C PHE A 295 9.43 -2.56 -10.16
N THR A 296 8.39 -3.02 -9.46
CA THR A 296 7.34 -2.15 -8.92
C THR A 296 6.82 -2.73 -7.60
N TYR A 297 6.32 -1.87 -6.72
CA TYR A 297 5.73 -2.25 -5.45
C TYR A 297 4.21 -2.31 -5.53
N ALA A 298 3.64 -3.48 -5.23
CA ALA A 298 2.22 -3.61 -4.97
C ALA A 298 1.98 -3.68 -3.46
N ARG A 299 1.83 -2.53 -2.81
CA ARG A 299 1.69 -2.45 -1.34
C ARG A 299 2.80 -3.18 -0.59
N GLU A 300 4.04 -2.82 -0.83
CA GLU A 300 5.26 -3.49 -0.32
C GLU A 300 5.58 -4.85 -0.97
N PHE A 301 4.65 -5.46 -1.71
CA PHE A 301 4.91 -6.73 -2.36
C PHE A 301 5.71 -6.54 -3.66
N PRO A 302 6.87 -7.20 -3.82
CA PRO A 302 7.73 -7.01 -4.98
C PRO A 302 7.16 -7.70 -6.23
N VAL A 303 7.00 -6.93 -7.30
CA VAL A 303 6.71 -7.40 -8.66
C VAL A 303 7.93 -7.09 -9.50
N VAL A 304 8.49 -8.10 -10.16
CA VAL A 304 9.74 -7.98 -10.93
C VAL A 304 9.59 -8.50 -12.35
N GLY A 305 10.40 -7.99 -13.25
CA GLY A 305 10.49 -8.44 -14.64
C GLY A 305 11.86 -8.16 -15.24
N SER A 306 12.18 -8.85 -16.32
CA SER A 306 13.37 -8.57 -17.12
C SER A 306 13.19 -7.30 -17.98
N GLU A 307 14.21 -6.91 -18.72
CA GLU A 307 14.12 -5.82 -19.71
C GLU A 307 13.09 -6.09 -20.81
N HIS A 308 12.74 -7.35 -21.07
CA HIS A 308 11.83 -7.78 -22.14
C HIS A 308 10.34 -7.65 -21.76
N VAL A 309 10.01 -7.41 -20.50
CA VAL A 309 8.65 -7.21 -20.03
C VAL A 309 8.24 -5.75 -20.24
N SER A 310 7.03 -5.49 -20.72
CA SER A 310 6.53 -4.12 -20.85
C SER A 310 6.23 -3.50 -19.48
N ASP A 311 6.40 -2.18 -19.37
CA ASP A 311 6.03 -1.45 -18.14
C ASP A 311 4.52 -1.54 -17.89
N GLU A 312 3.72 -1.61 -18.94
CA GLU A 312 2.27 -1.79 -18.86
C GLU A 312 1.91 -3.09 -18.13
N ALA A 313 2.58 -4.21 -18.48
CA ALA A 313 2.36 -5.50 -17.80
C ALA A 313 2.76 -5.44 -16.32
N MET A 314 3.90 -4.81 -16.02
CA MET A 314 4.35 -4.60 -14.64
C MET A 314 3.31 -3.83 -13.81
N LEU A 315 2.81 -2.72 -14.36
CA LEU A 315 1.81 -1.87 -13.68
C LEU A 315 0.45 -2.55 -13.59
N LYS A 316 0.05 -3.32 -14.60
CA LYS A 316 -1.21 -4.08 -14.56
C LYS A 316 -1.16 -5.20 -13.52
N ALA A 317 -0.04 -5.92 -13.41
CA ALA A 317 0.16 -6.91 -12.36
C ALA A 317 0.14 -6.25 -10.96
N ASN A 318 0.81 -5.11 -10.79
CA ASN A 318 0.77 -4.31 -9.56
C ASN A 318 -0.67 -3.94 -9.18
N ASP A 319 -1.44 -3.36 -10.11
CA ASP A 319 -2.84 -2.95 -9.89
C ASP A 319 -3.72 -4.15 -9.46
N THR A 320 -3.54 -5.30 -10.12
CA THR A 320 -4.28 -6.53 -9.78
C THR A 320 -3.98 -7.00 -8.36
N VAL A 321 -2.70 -7.03 -7.96
CA VAL A 321 -2.30 -7.41 -6.59
C VAL A 321 -2.88 -6.44 -5.56
N ARG A 322 -2.79 -5.14 -5.82
CA ARG A 322 -3.34 -4.09 -4.93
C ARG A 322 -4.85 -4.25 -4.72
N LYS A 323 -5.58 -4.56 -5.77
CA LYS A 323 -7.03 -4.76 -5.73
C LYS A 323 -7.40 -6.06 -5.03
N LEU A 324 -6.72 -7.15 -5.37
CA LEU A 324 -6.95 -8.46 -4.75
C LEU A 324 -6.78 -8.42 -3.22
N PHE A 325 -5.78 -7.71 -2.73
CA PHE A 325 -5.47 -7.60 -1.30
C PHE A 325 -5.87 -6.25 -0.68
N ALA A 326 -6.85 -5.55 -1.26
CA ALA A 326 -7.27 -4.22 -0.78
C ALA A 326 -7.61 -4.20 0.72
N TYR A 327 -8.20 -5.26 1.25
CA TYR A 327 -8.55 -5.42 2.66
C TYR A 327 -7.72 -6.45 3.42
N ARG A 328 -6.76 -7.08 2.76
CA ARG A 328 -5.97 -8.18 3.34
C ARG A 328 -4.46 -7.97 3.16
N HIS A 329 -4.01 -6.76 3.47
CA HIS A 329 -2.58 -6.44 3.50
C HIS A 329 -1.81 -7.31 4.51
N ASP A 330 -2.46 -7.79 5.57
CA ASP A 330 -1.92 -8.75 6.52
C ASP A 330 -1.46 -10.05 5.84
N ILE A 331 -2.24 -10.58 4.89
CA ILE A 331 -1.86 -11.76 4.09
C ILE A 331 -0.66 -11.42 3.20
N LEU A 332 -0.73 -10.28 2.51
CA LEU A 332 0.36 -9.84 1.64
C LEU A 332 1.67 -9.67 2.43
N LYS A 333 1.60 -9.13 3.66
CA LYS A 333 2.76 -9.05 4.57
C LYS A 333 3.32 -10.40 4.98
N ALA A 334 2.48 -11.40 5.22
CA ALA A 334 2.94 -12.76 5.49
C ALA A 334 3.74 -13.32 4.31
N MET A 335 3.28 -13.08 3.07
CA MET A 335 4.00 -13.48 1.85
C MET A 335 5.32 -12.73 1.69
N ILE A 336 5.35 -11.42 1.97
CA ILE A 336 6.57 -10.60 1.96
C ILE A 336 7.57 -11.12 3.00
N GLY A 337 7.10 -11.43 4.21
CA GLY A 337 7.93 -12.00 5.28
C GLY A 337 8.58 -13.34 4.91
N GLU A 338 7.94 -14.13 4.05
CA GLU A 338 8.51 -15.34 3.46
C GLU A 338 9.52 -15.05 2.32
N GLY A 339 9.63 -13.82 1.87
CA GLY A 339 10.46 -13.45 0.73
C GLY A 339 9.84 -13.79 -0.62
N VAL A 340 8.52 -13.91 -0.69
CA VAL A 340 7.79 -14.20 -1.94
C VAL A 340 7.80 -12.98 -2.84
N ARG A 341 7.94 -13.21 -4.14
CA ARG A 341 7.81 -12.19 -5.19
C ARG A 341 7.01 -12.69 -6.37
N LEU A 342 6.43 -11.76 -7.13
CA LEU A 342 5.78 -12.05 -8.41
C LEU A 342 6.75 -11.70 -9.54
N VAL A 343 6.96 -12.63 -10.45
CA VAL A 343 7.69 -12.43 -11.70
C VAL A 343 6.69 -12.32 -12.83
N VAL A 344 6.77 -11.26 -13.61
CA VAL A 344 6.10 -11.18 -14.91
C VAL A 344 7.08 -11.72 -15.95
N LEU A 345 6.68 -12.76 -16.69
CA LEU A 345 7.49 -13.42 -17.70
C LEU A 345 7.17 -12.81 -19.07
N GLY A 346 8.16 -12.22 -19.72
CA GLY A 346 7.99 -11.61 -21.04
C GLY A 346 7.53 -12.61 -22.10
N ARG A 347 6.86 -12.12 -23.14
CA ARG A 347 6.22 -12.95 -24.18
C ARG A 347 7.15 -13.94 -24.89
N THR A 348 8.41 -13.56 -25.06
CA THR A 348 9.43 -14.38 -25.74
C THR A 348 10.33 -15.16 -24.78
N GLU A 349 10.17 -14.95 -23.50
CA GLU A 349 10.97 -15.59 -22.46
C GLU A 349 10.44 -16.98 -22.13
N LYS A 350 11.34 -17.83 -21.70
CA LYS A 350 11.04 -19.18 -21.27
C LYS A 350 11.14 -19.28 -19.76
N LEU A 351 10.23 -20.04 -19.15
CA LEU A 351 10.21 -20.24 -17.70
C LEU A 351 11.56 -20.78 -17.20
N THR A 352 12.14 -21.75 -17.90
CA THR A 352 13.44 -22.36 -17.55
C THR A 352 14.63 -21.40 -17.67
N GLY A 353 14.45 -20.23 -18.31
CA GLY A 353 15.43 -19.16 -18.42
C GLY A 353 15.60 -18.32 -17.16
N LEU A 354 14.66 -18.42 -16.20
CA LEU A 354 14.74 -17.66 -14.96
C LEU A 354 15.91 -18.10 -14.08
N PRO A 355 16.63 -17.19 -13.42
CA PRO A 355 17.80 -17.50 -12.60
C PRO A 355 17.56 -18.58 -11.55
N GLU A 356 16.42 -18.52 -10.88
CA GLU A 356 16.03 -19.45 -9.82
C GLU A 356 15.82 -20.89 -10.33
N LEU A 357 15.42 -21.02 -11.59
CA LEU A 357 15.15 -22.33 -12.20
C LEU A 357 16.39 -22.96 -12.84
N LYS A 358 17.38 -22.17 -13.21
CA LYS A 358 18.66 -22.67 -13.75
C LYS A 358 19.41 -23.55 -12.72
N SER A 359 19.27 -23.24 -11.44
CA SER A 359 19.94 -23.95 -10.36
C SER A 359 19.11 -25.09 -9.74
N SER A 360 17.81 -25.16 -10.03
CA SER A 360 16.88 -26.10 -9.40
C SER A 360 16.59 -27.29 -10.30
N ARG A 361 17.01 -28.50 -9.87
CA ARG A 361 16.72 -29.77 -10.55
C ARG A 361 15.29 -30.32 -10.31
N ALA A 362 14.50 -29.65 -9.50
CA ALA A 362 13.33 -30.29 -8.86
C ALA A 362 11.96 -29.72 -9.28
N THR A 363 11.87 -28.85 -10.28
CA THR A 363 10.65 -28.04 -10.41
C THR A 363 9.60 -28.56 -11.39
N GLY A 364 9.91 -29.56 -12.21
CA GLY A 364 8.99 -29.94 -13.31
C GLY A 364 8.74 -28.78 -14.30
N ALA A 365 9.51 -27.71 -14.20
CA ALA A 365 9.40 -26.58 -15.11
C ALA A 365 9.82 -27.01 -16.52
N SER A 366 8.96 -26.71 -17.49
CA SER A 366 9.26 -26.90 -18.90
C SER A 366 9.12 -25.59 -19.65
N ASP A 367 9.73 -25.50 -20.83
CA ASP A 367 9.60 -24.33 -21.70
C ASP A 367 8.17 -24.09 -22.24
N GLU A 368 7.30 -25.08 -22.12
CA GLU A 368 5.89 -25.01 -22.49
C GLU A 368 5.04 -24.33 -21.42
N LEU A 369 5.53 -24.36 -20.15
CA LEU A 369 4.85 -23.70 -19.05
C LEU A 369 5.16 -22.19 -19.05
N ARG A 370 4.12 -21.39 -18.92
CA ARG A 370 4.22 -19.94 -18.90
C ARG A 370 3.98 -19.35 -17.51
N TRP A 371 3.61 -20.17 -16.52
CA TRP A 371 3.30 -19.75 -15.16
C TRP A 371 3.90 -20.71 -14.15
N LEU A 372 4.06 -20.25 -12.91
CA LEU A 372 4.56 -21.06 -11.81
C LEU A 372 3.87 -20.64 -10.52
N ASP A 373 3.36 -21.63 -9.79
CA ASP A 373 2.85 -21.43 -8.44
C ASP A 373 3.98 -21.31 -7.43
N TYR A 374 3.70 -20.66 -6.32
CA TYR A 374 4.61 -20.58 -5.18
C TYR A 374 5.04 -21.97 -4.70
N THR A 375 6.35 -22.10 -4.46
CA THR A 375 6.92 -23.18 -3.68
C THR A 375 7.86 -22.62 -2.60
N PRO A 376 8.00 -23.28 -1.43
CA PRO A 376 8.88 -22.80 -0.35
C PRO A 376 10.35 -22.66 -0.78
N GLU A 377 10.78 -23.47 -1.75
CA GLU A 377 12.16 -23.52 -2.24
C GLU A 377 12.48 -22.34 -3.14
N LEU A 378 11.55 -21.97 -4.00
CA LEU A 378 11.76 -20.91 -5.02
C LEU A 378 11.33 -19.54 -4.52
N LYS A 379 10.31 -19.49 -3.65
CA LYS A 379 9.75 -18.25 -3.08
C LYS A 379 9.34 -17.23 -4.16
N LEU A 380 8.89 -17.72 -5.29
CA LEU A 380 8.38 -16.90 -6.38
C LEU A 380 7.10 -17.49 -6.97
N MET A 381 6.34 -16.60 -7.58
CA MET A 381 5.22 -16.91 -8.47
C MET A 381 5.55 -16.31 -9.82
N VAL A 382 5.17 -16.97 -10.92
CA VAL A 382 5.41 -16.47 -12.28
C VAL A 382 4.10 -16.39 -13.04
N VAL A 383 3.89 -15.29 -13.74
CA VAL A 383 2.71 -15.07 -14.59
C VAL A 383 3.15 -14.57 -15.98
N PRO A 384 2.50 -15.01 -17.07
CA PRO A 384 2.87 -14.57 -18.41
C PRO A 384 2.31 -13.19 -18.73
N GLU A 385 3.14 -12.37 -19.38
CA GLU A 385 2.79 -11.01 -19.81
C GLU A 385 1.53 -11.00 -20.69
N GLU A 386 1.41 -11.98 -21.60
CA GLU A 386 0.27 -12.10 -22.50
C GLU A 386 -1.06 -12.29 -21.76
N ASN A 387 -1.06 -12.98 -20.62
CA ASN A 387 -2.25 -13.10 -19.77
C ASN A 387 -2.52 -11.84 -18.97
N VAL A 388 -1.48 -11.26 -18.37
CA VAL A 388 -1.62 -10.02 -17.58
C VAL A 388 -2.27 -8.91 -18.41
N LEU A 389 -1.93 -8.82 -19.70
CA LEU A 389 -2.44 -7.81 -20.64
C LEU A 389 -3.59 -8.30 -21.52
N SER A 390 -4.05 -9.54 -21.35
CA SER A 390 -5.09 -10.16 -22.20
C SER A 390 -4.77 -10.09 -23.70
N LEU A 391 -3.52 -10.41 -24.07
CA LEU A 391 -3.04 -10.32 -25.45
C LEU A 391 -3.43 -11.56 -26.28
N PRO A 392 -3.46 -11.45 -27.61
CA PRO A 392 -3.62 -12.61 -28.49
C PRO A 392 -2.49 -13.64 -28.27
N GLY A 393 -2.86 -14.92 -28.24
CA GLY A 393 -1.95 -16.02 -27.97
C GLY A 393 -1.84 -16.41 -26.50
N ASP A 394 -2.59 -15.77 -25.62
CA ASP A 394 -2.75 -16.19 -24.23
C ASP A 394 -3.46 -17.55 -24.17
N SER A 395 -2.76 -18.56 -23.63
CA SER A 395 -3.31 -19.92 -23.45
C SER A 395 -4.35 -19.99 -22.31
N PHE A 396 -4.47 -18.93 -21.51
CA PHE A 396 -5.36 -18.83 -20.37
C PHE A 396 -6.38 -17.70 -20.54
N ALA A 397 -6.74 -17.40 -21.79
CA ALA A 397 -7.62 -16.30 -22.11
C ALA A 397 -8.93 -16.33 -21.29
N GLY A 398 -9.28 -15.19 -20.72
CA GLY A 398 -10.45 -15.03 -19.85
C GLY A 398 -10.23 -15.36 -18.38
N GLU A 399 -9.09 -15.96 -18.00
CA GLU A 399 -8.70 -16.19 -16.61
C GLU A 399 -7.52 -15.30 -16.21
N SER A 400 -7.50 -14.80 -14.97
CA SER A 400 -6.37 -14.06 -14.43
C SER A 400 -5.34 -14.98 -13.81
N SER A 401 -4.19 -15.14 -14.45
CA SER A 401 -3.06 -15.88 -13.88
C SER A 401 -2.55 -15.26 -12.59
N VAL A 402 -2.59 -13.93 -12.45
CA VAL A 402 -2.22 -13.22 -11.21
C VAL A 402 -3.13 -13.67 -10.06
N VAL A 403 -4.45 -13.65 -10.24
CA VAL A 403 -5.39 -14.10 -9.20
C VAL A 403 -5.18 -15.58 -8.89
N ALA A 404 -4.95 -16.41 -9.89
CA ALA A 404 -4.75 -17.84 -9.75
C ALA A 404 -3.52 -18.20 -8.90
N VAL A 405 -2.34 -17.64 -9.23
CA VAL A 405 -1.11 -17.93 -8.48
C VAL A 405 -1.15 -17.39 -7.06
N PHE A 406 -1.79 -16.23 -6.85
CA PHE A 406 -1.97 -15.70 -5.50
C PHE A 406 -2.96 -16.52 -4.67
N ALA A 407 -4.05 -17.00 -5.24
CA ALA A 407 -5.00 -17.86 -4.53
C ALA A 407 -4.31 -19.14 -4.02
N ARG A 408 -3.56 -19.84 -4.89
CA ARG A 408 -2.79 -21.02 -4.50
C ARG A 408 -1.64 -20.68 -3.55
N GLY A 409 -0.92 -19.60 -3.80
CA GLY A 409 0.18 -19.11 -2.95
C GLY A 409 -0.29 -18.73 -1.56
N LEU A 410 -1.42 -18.04 -1.44
CA LEU A 410 -2.03 -17.68 -0.17
C LEU A 410 -2.26 -18.91 0.71
N HIS A 411 -2.86 -19.93 0.17
CA HIS A 411 -3.11 -21.16 0.91
C HIS A 411 -1.80 -21.81 1.41
N ARG A 412 -0.79 -21.89 0.55
CA ARG A 412 0.48 -22.54 0.88
C ARG A 412 1.34 -21.75 1.87
N VAL A 413 1.32 -20.43 1.80
CA VAL A 413 2.09 -19.57 2.71
C VAL A 413 1.39 -19.40 4.05
N THR A 414 0.10 -19.14 4.06
CA THR A 414 -0.64 -18.77 5.27
C THR A 414 -1.19 -19.94 6.06
N ALA A 415 -1.44 -21.09 5.42
CA ALA A 415 -1.85 -22.30 6.13
C ALA A 415 -0.69 -22.98 6.84
N SER A 416 0.56 -22.70 6.45
CA SER A 416 1.76 -23.35 7.03
C SER A 416 2.36 -22.61 8.22
N ARG A 417 1.96 -21.34 8.49
CA ARG A 417 2.48 -20.55 9.60
C ARG A 417 1.37 -19.81 10.33
N ALA A 418 1.41 -19.86 11.67
CA ALA A 418 0.81 -18.80 12.47
C ALA A 418 1.47 -17.49 12.01
N VAL A 419 0.68 -16.59 11.41
CA VAL A 419 1.12 -15.21 11.10
C VAL A 419 1.76 -14.68 12.37
N ASP A 420 2.96 -14.15 12.25
CA ASP A 420 3.86 -13.84 13.35
C ASP A 420 3.14 -13.13 14.50
N ALA A 421 2.77 -13.95 15.50
CA ALA A 421 1.89 -13.54 16.59
C ALA A 421 2.55 -12.52 17.54
N GLU A 422 3.88 -12.37 17.49
CA GLU A 422 4.57 -11.45 18.39
C GLU A 422 4.44 -9.99 18.00
N PHE A 423 4.22 -9.73 16.72
CA PHE A 423 4.13 -8.37 16.23
C PHE A 423 2.93 -7.59 16.76
N ASP A 424 1.77 -8.22 16.80
CA ASP A 424 0.51 -7.57 17.15
C ASP A 424 0.13 -7.70 18.64
N LYS A 425 0.82 -8.55 19.40
CA LYS A 425 0.51 -8.78 20.82
C LYS A 425 0.52 -7.52 21.69
N ARG A 426 1.29 -6.50 21.30
CA ARG A 426 1.43 -5.28 22.11
C ARG A 426 0.48 -4.15 21.76
N ARG A 427 -0.08 -4.09 20.55
CA ARG A 427 -0.84 -2.92 20.07
C ARG A 427 -2.26 -3.20 19.58
N GLN A 428 -2.61 -4.42 19.15
CA GLN A 428 -3.91 -4.69 18.51
C GLN A 428 -4.47 -6.09 18.82
N LYS A 429 -4.32 -6.57 20.02
CA LYS A 429 -4.70 -7.93 20.43
C LYS A 429 -6.06 -8.39 19.91
N GLN A 430 -7.08 -7.55 19.96
CA GLN A 430 -8.44 -7.92 19.59
C GLN A 430 -8.67 -7.95 18.06
N GLN A 431 -8.06 -7.05 17.29
CA GLN A 431 -8.14 -7.06 15.82
C GLN A 431 -7.27 -8.16 15.22
N TYR A 432 -6.16 -8.45 15.85
CA TYR A 432 -5.26 -9.51 15.50
C TYR A 432 -5.90 -10.88 15.66
N GLU A 433 -6.49 -11.19 16.81
CA GLU A 433 -7.15 -12.46 17.09
C GLU A 433 -8.28 -12.78 16.10
N LEU A 434 -9.02 -11.76 15.67
CA LEU A 434 -10.08 -11.92 14.64
C LEU A 434 -9.53 -12.24 13.24
N ARG A 435 -8.32 -11.80 12.91
CA ARG A 435 -7.74 -11.94 11.57
C ARG A 435 -6.87 -13.17 11.42
N VAL A 436 -6.05 -13.44 12.40
CA VAL A 436 -5.16 -14.62 12.41
C VAL A 436 -5.95 -15.91 12.53
N LYS A 437 -7.05 -15.94 13.27
CA LYS A 437 -7.98 -17.07 13.33
C LYS A 437 -8.58 -17.47 11.98
N ARG A 438 -8.53 -16.60 10.96
CA ARG A 438 -9.05 -16.90 9.63
C ARG A 438 -8.05 -17.55 8.69
N LEU A 439 -6.75 -17.53 9.04
CA LEU A 439 -5.65 -18.01 8.19
C LEU A 439 -4.71 -18.98 8.91
N ASP A 440 -5.11 -19.41 10.07
CA ASP A 440 -4.39 -20.39 10.87
C ASP A 440 -4.79 -21.84 10.51
N VAL A 441 -4.44 -22.76 11.39
CA VAL A 441 -4.79 -24.17 11.28
C VAL A 441 -6.31 -24.40 11.15
N GLU A 442 -7.13 -23.53 11.76
CA GLU A 442 -8.60 -23.61 11.63
C GLU A 442 -9.07 -23.32 10.20
N PHE A 443 -8.42 -22.37 9.49
CA PHE A 443 -8.74 -22.10 8.09
C PHE A 443 -8.52 -23.33 7.22
N ASP A 444 -7.37 -23.98 7.33
CA ASP A 444 -7.04 -25.16 6.53
C ASP A 444 -7.97 -26.34 6.85
N GLN A 445 -8.30 -26.54 8.13
CA GLN A 445 -9.27 -27.56 8.57
C GLN A 445 -10.68 -27.25 8.07
N ARG A 446 -11.10 -26.01 8.11
CA ARG A 446 -12.40 -25.58 7.56
C ARG A 446 -12.46 -25.81 6.06
N LEU A 447 -11.42 -25.42 5.34
CA LEU A 447 -11.33 -25.62 3.89
C LEU A 447 -11.36 -27.10 3.53
N GLN A 448 -10.61 -27.96 4.26
CA GLN A 448 -10.66 -29.40 4.05
C GLN A 448 -12.07 -29.96 4.24
N LYS A 449 -12.74 -29.57 5.32
CA LYS A 449 -14.13 -29.99 5.58
C LYS A 449 -15.11 -29.57 4.49
N LEU A 450 -14.95 -28.34 3.96
CA LEU A 450 -15.79 -27.85 2.87
C LEU A 450 -15.52 -28.62 1.58
N PHE A 451 -14.24 -28.87 1.27
CA PHE A 451 -13.84 -29.68 0.13
C PHE A 451 -14.45 -31.09 0.18
N ASP A 452 -14.29 -31.80 1.31
CA ASP A 452 -14.84 -33.14 1.51
C ASP A 452 -16.38 -33.13 1.34
N GLY A 453 -17.04 -32.11 1.91
CA GLY A 453 -18.49 -31.93 1.78
C GLY A 453 -18.94 -31.65 0.35
N ALA A 454 -18.20 -30.85 -0.41
CA ALA A 454 -18.47 -30.57 -1.81
C ALA A 454 -18.29 -31.83 -2.68
N MET A 455 -17.21 -32.57 -2.44
CA MET A 455 -16.97 -33.84 -3.16
C MET A 455 -18.07 -34.87 -2.86
N ALA A 456 -18.51 -35.00 -1.63
CA ALA A 456 -19.62 -35.89 -1.25
C ALA A 456 -20.96 -35.51 -1.92
N LYS A 457 -21.18 -34.21 -2.16
CA LYS A 457 -22.34 -33.69 -2.91
C LYS A 457 -22.19 -33.83 -4.43
N GLY A 458 -21.02 -34.26 -4.93
CA GLY A 458 -20.71 -34.35 -6.36
C GLY A 458 -20.45 -33.01 -7.03
N LEU A 459 -20.21 -31.94 -6.26
CA LEU A 459 -19.84 -30.63 -6.79
C LEU A 459 -18.45 -30.67 -7.42
N TRP A 460 -18.20 -29.79 -8.40
CA TRP A 460 -16.91 -29.61 -9.10
C TRP A 460 -16.41 -30.85 -9.85
N LYS A 461 -17.22 -31.89 -9.99
CA LYS A 461 -16.85 -33.12 -10.69
C LYS A 461 -16.38 -32.85 -12.10
N GLY A 462 -15.22 -33.41 -12.48
CA GLY A 462 -14.61 -33.22 -13.79
C GLY A 462 -13.88 -31.89 -13.97
N THR A 463 -13.72 -31.11 -12.92
CA THR A 463 -12.94 -29.86 -12.94
C THR A 463 -11.66 -29.99 -12.11
N PRO A 464 -10.66 -29.11 -12.33
CA PRO A 464 -9.46 -29.06 -11.48
C PRO A 464 -9.76 -28.86 -9.99
N ALA A 465 -10.84 -28.17 -9.63
CA ALA A 465 -11.26 -27.96 -8.24
C ALA A 465 -11.57 -29.26 -7.48
N ALA A 466 -11.83 -30.36 -8.19
CA ALA A 466 -12.06 -31.66 -7.57
C ALA A 466 -10.77 -32.42 -7.21
N ARG A 467 -9.57 -31.93 -7.56
CA ARG A 467 -8.31 -32.62 -7.31
C ARG A 467 -7.89 -32.57 -5.84
N ASP A 468 -7.94 -31.39 -5.26
CA ASP A 468 -7.56 -31.15 -3.88
C ASP A 468 -8.14 -29.83 -3.36
N ARG A 469 -8.00 -29.59 -2.04
CA ARG A 469 -8.54 -28.38 -1.41
C ARG A 469 -7.88 -27.08 -1.86
N VAL A 470 -6.63 -27.13 -2.38
CA VAL A 470 -5.93 -25.94 -2.87
C VAL A 470 -6.56 -25.47 -4.18
N GLU A 471 -6.81 -26.39 -5.10
CA GLU A 471 -7.49 -26.10 -6.37
C GLU A 471 -8.96 -25.72 -6.14
N TYR A 472 -9.63 -26.35 -5.18
CA TYR A 472 -10.98 -26.00 -4.75
C TYR A 472 -11.05 -24.55 -4.24
N TRP A 473 -10.12 -24.17 -3.39
CA TRP A 473 -9.97 -22.80 -2.89
C TRP A 473 -9.68 -21.82 -4.02
N ALA A 474 -8.71 -22.14 -4.89
CA ALA A 474 -8.33 -21.29 -6.02
C ALA A 474 -9.50 -21.07 -6.98
N ALA A 475 -10.28 -22.09 -7.28
CA ALA A 475 -11.48 -21.98 -8.09
C ALA A 475 -12.53 -21.04 -7.45
N GLY A 476 -12.71 -21.15 -6.13
CA GLY A 476 -13.58 -20.24 -5.39
C GLY A 476 -13.11 -18.79 -5.44
N VAL A 477 -11.83 -18.52 -5.23
CA VAL A 477 -11.26 -17.15 -5.31
C VAL A 477 -11.38 -16.59 -6.72
N LEU A 478 -11.02 -17.37 -7.73
CA LEU A 478 -11.15 -16.95 -9.14
C LEU A 478 -12.58 -16.58 -9.49
N ALA A 479 -13.55 -17.43 -9.15
CA ALA A 479 -14.97 -17.14 -9.41
C ALA A 479 -15.46 -15.93 -8.59
N TYR A 480 -15.02 -15.79 -7.33
CA TYR A 480 -15.42 -14.66 -6.47
C TYR A 480 -15.02 -13.31 -7.04
N PHE A 481 -13.87 -13.23 -7.71
CA PHE A 481 -13.38 -12.01 -8.37
C PHE A 481 -13.74 -11.92 -9.85
N ASP A 482 -14.62 -12.77 -10.36
CA ASP A 482 -14.96 -12.87 -11.79
C ASP A 482 -13.71 -13.04 -12.69
N ALA A 483 -12.71 -13.74 -12.17
CA ALA A 483 -11.40 -13.93 -12.78
C ALA A 483 -11.21 -15.35 -13.35
N ALA A 484 -12.23 -16.19 -13.29
CA ALA A 484 -12.18 -17.56 -13.79
C ALA A 484 -12.53 -17.60 -15.28
N GLY A 485 -11.66 -18.24 -16.07
CA GLY A 485 -11.93 -18.58 -17.46
C GLY A 485 -12.63 -19.93 -17.63
N THR A 486 -12.99 -20.26 -18.87
CA THR A 486 -13.65 -21.52 -19.20
C THR A 486 -12.67 -22.63 -19.57
N GLY A 487 -11.46 -22.32 -19.99
CA GLY A 487 -10.48 -23.28 -20.51
C GLY A 487 -9.17 -23.38 -19.72
N PHE A 488 -9.18 -23.12 -18.41
CA PHE A 488 -7.96 -23.18 -17.61
C PHE A 488 -7.94 -24.41 -16.67
N PRO A 489 -6.79 -25.06 -16.50
CA PRO A 489 -5.63 -25.06 -17.37
C PRO A 489 -5.99 -25.57 -18.78
N PRO A 490 -5.13 -25.55 -19.80
CA PRO A 490 -5.45 -25.94 -21.17
C PRO A 490 -5.69 -27.46 -21.32
N ASP A 491 -6.45 -28.03 -20.40
CA ASP A 491 -6.94 -29.39 -20.36
C ASP A 491 -8.32 -29.55 -21.01
N GLY A 492 -8.91 -28.42 -21.48
CA GLY A 492 -10.20 -28.40 -22.17
C GLY A 492 -11.40 -28.64 -21.25
N VAL A 493 -11.23 -28.59 -19.92
CA VAL A 493 -12.33 -28.79 -18.97
C VAL A 493 -13.07 -27.46 -18.75
N ASP A 494 -14.34 -27.43 -19.14
CA ASP A 494 -15.23 -26.31 -18.83
C ASP A 494 -15.49 -26.22 -17.33
N ARG A 495 -15.36 -25.02 -16.79
CA ARG A 495 -15.66 -24.76 -15.38
C ARG A 495 -17.13 -24.36 -15.25
N PRO A 496 -17.88 -25.03 -14.37
CA PRO A 496 -19.31 -24.72 -14.19
C PRO A 496 -19.54 -23.36 -13.51
N VAL A 497 -18.49 -22.78 -12.87
CA VAL A 497 -18.59 -21.59 -12.03
C VAL A 497 -17.47 -20.61 -12.37
N THR A 498 -17.83 -19.44 -12.88
CA THR A 498 -16.88 -18.43 -13.36
C THR A 498 -17.10 -17.03 -12.77
N THR A 499 -18.22 -16.82 -12.09
CA THR A 499 -18.55 -15.51 -11.49
C THR A 499 -18.91 -15.65 -10.02
N ARG A 500 -18.89 -14.55 -9.28
CA ARG A 500 -19.29 -14.50 -7.87
C ARG A 500 -20.71 -14.99 -7.66
N GLU A 501 -21.62 -14.58 -8.52
CA GLU A 501 -23.03 -14.97 -8.46
C GLU A 501 -23.21 -16.48 -8.72
N SER A 502 -22.51 -17.02 -9.71
CA SER A 502 -22.53 -18.45 -10.00
C SER A 502 -21.89 -19.27 -8.87
N LEU A 503 -20.80 -18.79 -8.26
CA LEU A 503 -20.21 -19.42 -7.10
C LEU A 503 -21.17 -19.47 -5.91
N LYS A 504 -21.82 -18.33 -5.61
CA LYS A 504 -22.78 -18.23 -4.51
C LYS A 504 -23.99 -19.17 -4.70
N ALA A 505 -24.44 -19.33 -5.94
CA ALA A 505 -25.55 -20.22 -6.25
C ALA A 505 -25.14 -21.70 -6.23
N TYR A 506 -23.91 -22.02 -6.69
CA TYR A 506 -23.46 -23.39 -6.87
C TYR A 506 -22.85 -24.01 -5.63
N ASP A 507 -21.98 -23.26 -4.95
CA ASP A 507 -21.27 -23.68 -3.74
C ASP A 507 -21.27 -22.52 -2.70
N PRO A 508 -22.42 -22.31 -2.02
CA PRO A 508 -22.58 -21.22 -1.06
C PRO A 508 -21.63 -21.35 0.14
N ASP A 509 -21.19 -22.54 0.49
CA ASP A 509 -20.28 -22.78 1.61
C ASP A 509 -18.87 -22.28 1.27
N LEU A 510 -18.37 -22.57 0.05
CA LEU A 510 -17.11 -22.03 -0.44
C LEU A 510 -17.19 -20.53 -0.64
N TYR A 511 -18.29 -20.04 -1.22
CA TYR A 511 -18.52 -18.59 -1.33
C TYR A 511 -18.38 -17.88 0.00
N ALA A 512 -19.02 -18.38 1.06
CA ALA A 512 -18.98 -17.78 2.39
C ALA A 512 -17.55 -17.77 2.97
N LEU A 513 -16.76 -18.82 2.77
CA LEU A 513 -15.38 -18.88 3.22
C LEU A 513 -14.51 -17.86 2.46
N VAL A 514 -14.68 -17.72 1.13
CA VAL A 514 -13.92 -16.76 0.33
C VAL A 514 -14.29 -15.34 0.72
N ASP A 515 -15.58 -15.04 0.84
CA ASP A 515 -16.09 -13.72 1.23
C ASP A 515 -15.56 -13.30 2.61
N GLU A 516 -15.62 -14.20 3.58
CA GLU A 516 -15.06 -13.98 4.91
C GLU A 516 -13.54 -13.76 4.87
N THR A 517 -12.82 -14.58 4.11
CA THR A 517 -11.35 -14.57 4.07
C THR A 517 -10.82 -13.35 3.36
N MET A 518 -11.38 -12.99 2.23
CA MET A 518 -10.95 -11.83 1.45
C MET A 518 -11.44 -10.52 2.04
N ALA A 519 -12.38 -10.57 3.00
CA ALA A 519 -12.96 -9.43 3.71
C ALA A 519 -13.37 -8.28 2.76
N TYR A 520 -13.84 -8.63 1.56
CA TYR A 520 -14.23 -7.66 0.55
C TYR A 520 -15.50 -6.92 1.02
N ARG A 521 -15.47 -5.59 1.00
CA ARG A 521 -16.53 -4.75 1.56
C ARG A 521 -17.07 -3.80 0.49
N GLU A 522 -18.25 -3.22 0.75
CA GLU A 522 -19.07 -2.45 -0.20
C GLU A 522 -18.35 -1.32 -0.94
N HIS A 523 -17.26 -0.78 -0.41
CA HIS A 523 -16.61 0.41 -0.96
C HIS A 523 -15.59 0.12 -2.08
N VAL A 524 -15.12 -1.12 -2.20
CA VAL A 524 -14.22 -1.55 -3.27
C VAL A 524 -14.69 -2.91 -3.75
N ASP A 525 -15.72 -2.93 -4.54
CA ASP A 525 -16.20 -4.15 -5.20
C ASP A 525 -15.45 -4.34 -6.52
N TRP A 526 -14.19 -4.78 -6.43
CA TRP A 526 -13.41 -5.07 -7.61
C TRP A 526 -13.76 -6.44 -8.20
N ARG A 527 -13.90 -6.46 -9.51
CA ARG A 527 -14.09 -7.65 -10.34
C ARG A 527 -13.17 -7.57 -11.54
N TYR A 528 -12.51 -8.66 -11.88
CA TYR A 528 -11.50 -8.69 -12.94
C TYR A 528 -12.09 -8.36 -14.33
N ASN A 529 -13.22 -8.97 -14.67
CA ASN A 529 -13.84 -8.85 -15.99
C ASN A 529 -14.90 -7.74 -16.13
N GLN A 530 -15.04 -6.83 -15.17
CA GLN A 530 -15.99 -5.71 -15.28
C GLN A 530 -15.59 -4.62 -16.28
N ALA A 531 -14.34 -4.55 -16.71
CA ALA A 531 -13.87 -3.56 -17.68
C ALA A 531 -14.37 -3.78 -19.12
N SER A 532 -15.10 -4.88 -19.39
CA SER A 532 -15.61 -5.26 -20.71
C SER A 532 -17.13 -5.28 -20.82
N ARG A 533 -17.85 -4.71 -19.85
CA ARG A 533 -19.32 -4.61 -19.89
C ARG A 533 -19.79 -3.17 -20.02
#